data_fe748c2ba01e51f9786a167cbee364d4
#
_entry.id   fe748c2ba01e51f9786a167cbee364d4
#
_cell.length_a   1.000
_cell.length_b   1.000
_cell.length_c   1.000
_cell.angle_alpha   90.00
_cell.angle_beta   90.00
_cell.angle_gamma   90.00
#
_symmetry.space_group_name_H-M   'P 1'
#
loop_
_entity.id
_entity.type
_entity.pdbx_description
1 polymer ?
#
loop_
_entity_poly.entity_id
_entity_poly.type
_entity_poly.pdbx_seq_one_letter_code
_entity_poly.pdbx_strand_id
1 'polypeptide(L)'
;MSTRNLSLNLAIVIALIAGLVGAIVGKSFSTINHQTNLVNTTSTIERKPDSIAGIAARVSPSVVSITVRTLNGGDTGSGFFIDTNGYIVTNNHVIEAAATSSGNISVNLANGKRFPATLIGRDAAYDLAVIKIDVTDSPALQFGDSDKVAVGDGVIAIGSPLGLAGTVTSGIISAKNRAVTSSGGTSESAFINALQTDAAINPGNSGGPLVDLSGAVIGVNSAIASLGSSFGSQSGSIGLGFAIPINQARKTIDQLIKGGKSTHPIMGISLDSRFNGVGAKVADQAGSVRPGLPAAKAGILPGDVIISIDGKPINSSDEAIVAVRSHNVGDRIKVEFVRNGKNHEVTLTLVAATN
;
A
#
# COMPACT_ATOMS: atom_id res chain seq x y z
N MET A 1 94.31 -25.59 25.13
CA MET A 1 92.97 -25.46 25.79
C MET A 1 92.61 -23.99 25.83
N SER A 2 91.63 -23.51 25.11
CA SER A 2 90.91 -22.29 25.51
C SER A 2 90.27 -21.46 24.38
N THR A 3 90.37 -21.82 23.12
CA THR A 3 89.68 -21.01 22.04
C THR A 3 88.21 -21.40 21.88
N ARG A 4 87.79 -22.62 22.35
CA ARG A 4 86.41 -23.11 22.15
C ARG A 4 85.43 -22.51 23.16
N ASN A 5 85.88 -22.20 24.39
CA ASN A 5 84.98 -21.58 25.43
C ASN A 5 84.83 -20.06 25.23
N LEU A 6 85.77 -19.39 24.60
CA LEU A 6 85.66 -17.99 24.28
C LEU A 6 84.63 -17.72 23.19
N SER A 7 84.60 -18.64 22.16
CA SER A 7 83.62 -18.53 21.10
C SER A 7 82.14 -18.79 21.57
N LEU A 8 81.99 -19.74 22.51
CA LEU A 8 80.67 -20.02 23.08
C LEU A 8 80.15 -18.88 23.95
N ASN A 9 80.97 -18.31 24.79
CA ASN A 9 80.65 -17.17 25.60
C ASN A 9 80.33 -15.93 24.75
N LEU A 10 81.04 -15.72 23.67
CA LEU A 10 80.77 -14.61 22.74
C LEU A 10 79.44 -14.82 22.01
N ALA A 11 79.13 -16.05 21.61
CA ALA A 11 77.84 -16.36 21.01
C ALA A 11 76.68 -16.16 21.94
N ILE A 12 76.80 -16.53 23.23
CA ILE A 12 75.78 -16.26 24.27
C ILE A 12 75.54 -14.78 24.49
N VAL A 13 76.64 -13.98 24.55
CA VAL A 13 76.52 -12.52 24.72
C VAL A 13 75.83 -11.87 23.51
N ILE A 14 76.15 -12.27 22.29
CA ILE A 14 75.50 -11.80 21.07
C ILE A 14 74.03 -12.16 21.09
N ALA A 15 73.66 -13.37 21.46
CA ALA A 15 72.24 -13.77 21.55
C ALA A 15 71.46 -13.00 22.60
N LEU A 16 72.09 -12.72 23.74
CA LEU A 16 71.45 -11.89 24.79
C LEU A 16 71.27 -10.43 24.32
N ILE A 17 72.26 -9.86 23.66
CA ILE A 17 72.16 -8.48 23.12
C ILE A 17 71.08 -8.45 22.02
N ALA A 18 71.05 -9.41 21.12
CA ALA A 18 70.03 -9.50 20.08
C ALA A 18 68.61 -9.65 20.68
N GLY A 19 68.46 -10.47 21.72
CA GLY A 19 67.22 -10.61 22.46
C GLY A 19 66.78 -9.33 23.15
N LEU A 20 67.70 -8.58 23.76
CA LEU A 20 67.43 -7.31 24.42
C LEU A 20 67.03 -6.20 23.41
N VAL A 21 67.76 -6.14 22.30
CA VAL A 21 67.42 -5.21 21.19
C VAL A 21 66.06 -5.58 20.58
N GLY A 22 65.80 -6.85 20.36
CA GLY A 22 64.49 -7.34 19.87
C GLY A 22 63.31 -6.99 20.81
N ALA A 23 63.54 -7.08 22.13
CA ALA A 23 62.54 -6.75 23.13
C ALA A 23 62.27 -5.20 23.21
N ILE A 24 63.33 -4.38 23.03
CA ILE A 24 63.18 -2.92 22.99
C ILE A 24 62.45 -2.48 21.71
N VAL A 25 62.88 -2.99 20.58
CA VAL A 25 62.25 -2.70 19.27
C VAL A 25 60.80 -3.23 19.26
N GLY A 26 60.54 -4.44 19.75
CA GLY A 26 59.22 -5.01 19.87
C GLY A 26 58.23 -4.18 20.73
N LYS A 27 58.76 -3.65 21.86
CA LYS A 27 58.00 -2.69 22.70
C LYS A 27 57.71 -1.39 21.98
N SER A 28 58.61 -0.84 21.19
CA SER A 28 58.41 0.37 20.41
C SER A 28 57.37 0.22 19.29
N PHE A 29 57.25 -1.00 18.73
CA PHE A 29 56.22 -1.30 17.72
C PHE A 29 54.86 -1.60 18.31
N SER A 30 54.78 -2.06 19.59
CA SER A 30 53.48 -2.39 20.22
C SER A 30 52.77 -1.16 20.85
N THR A 31 53.37 0.03 20.80
CA THR A 31 52.79 1.28 21.35
C THR A 31 52.30 2.23 20.27
N ILE A 32 52.08 1.77 19.02
CA ILE A 32 51.31 2.56 18.08
C ILE A 32 49.84 2.35 18.44
N ASN A 33 49.41 3.02 19.53
CA ASN A 33 48.01 3.22 19.83
C ASN A 33 47.41 4.06 18.68
N HIS A 34 46.80 3.40 17.71
CA HIS A 34 45.90 4.08 16.78
C HIS A 34 44.68 4.55 17.58
N GLN A 35 44.81 5.67 18.26
CA GLN A 35 43.60 6.33 18.76
C GLN A 35 42.92 6.98 17.54
N THR A 36 41.92 6.26 17.00
CA THR A 36 40.96 6.86 16.07
C THR A 36 40.14 7.88 16.86
N ASN A 37 40.45 9.14 16.74
CA ASN A 37 39.58 10.21 17.20
C ASN A 37 38.37 10.29 16.28
N LEU A 38 37.30 9.54 16.63
CA LEU A 38 36.00 9.67 15.98
C LEU A 38 35.48 11.08 16.32
N VAL A 39 35.33 11.90 15.31
CA VAL A 39 34.73 13.23 15.47
C VAL A 39 33.23 13.04 15.62
N ASN A 40 32.73 13.17 16.84
CA ASN A 40 31.30 13.10 17.13
C ASN A 40 30.71 14.50 17.05
N THR A 41 29.58 14.66 16.38
CA THR A 41 28.81 15.90 16.49
C THR A 41 28.11 15.93 17.86
N THR A 42 28.22 17.07 18.55
CA THR A 42 27.48 17.32 19.79
C THR A 42 26.11 17.96 19.54
N SER A 43 25.81 18.29 18.27
CA SER A 43 24.52 18.88 17.92
C SER A 43 23.42 17.83 17.91
N THR A 44 22.37 18.04 18.70
CA THR A 44 21.14 17.30 18.59
C THR A 44 20.46 17.65 17.26
N ILE A 45 20.05 16.64 16.48
CA ILE A 45 19.27 16.87 15.26
C ILE A 45 17.87 17.34 15.68
N GLU A 46 17.61 18.64 15.55
CA GLU A 46 16.29 19.20 15.76
C GLU A 46 15.37 18.79 14.58
N ARG A 47 14.23 18.18 14.90
CA ARG A 47 13.22 17.76 13.91
C ARG A 47 12.02 18.68 14.01
N LYS A 48 11.85 19.56 13.03
CA LYS A 48 10.66 20.42 12.96
C LYS A 48 9.39 19.58 12.83
N PRO A 49 8.27 19.99 13.46
CA PRO A 49 7.00 19.26 13.41
C PRO A 49 6.47 19.04 11.99
N ASP A 50 6.76 19.92 11.06
CA ASP A 50 6.39 19.90 9.64
C ASP A 50 7.41 19.17 8.74
N SER A 51 8.53 18.70 9.31
CA SER A 51 9.45 17.82 8.58
C SER A 51 8.85 16.41 8.41
N ILE A 52 9.31 15.67 7.38
CA ILE A 52 8.91 14.28 7.17
C ILE A 52 9.09 13.45 8.45
N ALA A 53 10.20 13.64 9.16
CA ALA A 53 10.45 12.94 10.42
C ALA A 53 9.48 13.37 11.53
N GLY A 54 9.10 14.66 11.60
CA GLY A 54 8.10 15.17 12.56
C GLY A 54 6.70 14.61 12.27
N ILE A 55 6.30 14.59 11.01
CA ILE A 55 5.02 14.03 10.57
C ILE A 55 4.98 12.52 10.85
N ALA A 56 6.03 11.78 10.46
CA ALA A 56 6.14 10.36 10.73
C ALA A 56 6.03 10.04 12.24
N ALA A 57 6.67 10.82 13.10
CA ALA A 57 6.59 10.63 14.55
C ALA A 57 5.17 10.83 15.11
N ARG A 58 4.37 11.73 14.52
CA ARG A 58 2.96 11.95 14.92
C ARG A 58 2.02 10.87 14.40
N VAL A 59 2.27 10.37 13.18
CA VAL A 59 1.36 9.43 12.49
C VAL A 59 1.64 7.98 12.85
N SER A 60 2.93 7.59 13.00
CA SER A 60 3.32 6.19 13.24
C SER A 60 2.65 5.52 14.44
N PRO A 61 2.37 6.20 15.57
CA PRO A 61 1.65 5.57 16.69
C PRO A 61 0.25 5.05 16.33
N SER A 62 -0.36 5.62 15.29
CA SER A 62 -1.69 5.24 14.80
C SER A 62 -1.64 4.09 13.79
N VAL A 63 -0.46 3.73 13.30
CA VAL A 63 -0.26 2.67 12.31
C VAL A 63 0.07 1.36 13.00
N VAL A 64 -0.59 0.30 12.58
CA VAL A 64 -0.48 -1.02 13.18
C VAL A 64 0.00 -2.06 12.17
N SER A 65 0.66 -3.11 12.66
CA SER A 65 0.93 -4.30 11.86
C SER A 65 -0.19 -5.31 12.05
N ILE A 66 -0.66 -5.87 10.94
CA ILE A 66 -1.69 -6.90 10.90
C ILE A 66 -1.03 -8.21 10.47
N THR A 67 -1.29 -9.26 11.23
CA THR A 67 -0.86 -10.62 10.91
C THR A 67 -2.09 -11.52 10.85
N VAL A 68 -2.27 -12.19 9.74
CA VAL A 68 -3.29 -13.20 9.53
C VAL A 68 -2.63 -14.58 9.57
N ARG A 69 -3.23 -15.52 10.27
CA ARG A 69 -2.79 -16.91 10.32
C ARG A 69 -3.94 -17.85 10.02
N THR A 70 -3.72 -18.73 9.07
CA THR A 70 -4.62 -19.82 8.70
C THR A 70 -3.87 -21.16 8.80
N LEU A 71 -4.58 -22.27 8.62
CA LEU A 71 -3.96 -23.60 8.59
C LEU A 71 -2.98 -23.79 7.41
N ASN A 72 -3.16 -23.02 6.33
CA ASN A 72 -2.42 -23.16 5.07
C ASN A 72 -1.37 -22.05 4.85
N GLY A 73 -1.17 -21.18 5.83
CA GLY A 73 -0.23 -20.06 5.70
C GLY A 73 -0.71 -18.79 6.41
N GLY A 74 -0.12 -17.66 6.10
CA GLY A 74 -0.51 -16.38 6.68
C GLY A 74 -0.06 -15.21 5.83
N ASP A 75 -0.75 -14.10 6.00
CA ASP A 75 -0.45 -12.82 5.37
C ASP A 75 -0.07 -11.77 6.40
N THR A 76 0.66 -10.76 5.98
CA THR A 76 1.02 -9.62 6.80
C THR A 76 0.79 -8.32 6.03
N GLY A 77 0.35 -7.31 6.75
CA GLY A 77 0.15 -5.97 6.19
C GLY A 77 0.08 -4.94 7.29
N SER A 78 -0.39 -3.78 6.93
CA SER A 78 -0.57 -2.65 7.81
C SER A 78 -2.04 -2.27 7.93
N GLY A 79 -2.34 -1.45 8.91
CA GLY A 79 -3.60 -0.76 9.08
C GLY A 79 -3.38 0.51 9.89
N PHE A 80 -4.43 1.29 10.06
CA PHE A 80 -4.37 2.46 10.92
C PHE A 80 -5.69 2.70 11.63
N PHE A 81 -5.62 3.27 12.83
CA PHE A 81 -6.79 3.63 13.62
C PHE A 81 -7.55 4.79 12.99
N ILE A 82 -8.88 4.64 12.91
CA ILE A 82 -9.80 5.65 12.38
C ILE A 82 -10.69 6.27 13.44
N ASP A 83 -10.71 5.69 14.63
CA ASP A 83 -11.39 6.24 15.81
C ASP A 83 -10.66 5.85 17.11
N THR A 84 -11.15 6.37 18.22
CA THR A 84 -10.59 6.11 19.56
C THR A 84 -11.03 4.77 20.17
N ASN A 85 -11.98 4.05 19.55
CA ASN A 85 -12.58 2.81 20.07
C ASN A 85 -11.98 1.54 19.45
N GLY A 86 -10.84 1.64 18.77
CA GLY A 86 -10.12 0.52 18.22
C GLY A 86 -10.56 0.02 16.85
N TYR A 87 -11.30 0.82 16.07
CA TYR A 87 -11.56 0.53 14.67
C TYR A 87 -10.33 0.84 13.81
N ILE A 88 -9.98 -0.10 12.94
CA ILE A 88 -8.79 -0.06 12.11
C ILE A 88 -9.20 -0.32 10.66
N VAL A 89 -8.71 0.50 9.74
CA VAL A 89 -8.81 0.29 8.29
C VAL A 89 -7.58 -0.43 7.80
N THR A 90 -7.79 -1.33 6.85
CA THR A 90 -6.74 -2.06 6.11
C THR A 90 -7.25 -2.43 4.73
N ASN A 91 -6.40 -3.09 3.91
CA ASN A 91 -6.86 -3.68 2.66
C ASN A 91 -7.56 -5.02 2.88
N ASN A 92 -8.50 -5.34 1.97
CA ASN A 92 -9.17 -6.64 1.96
C ASN A 92 -8.18 -7.79 1.77
N HIS A 93 -7.25 -7.67 0.82
CA HIS A 93 -6.28 -8.74 0.55
C HIS A 93 -5.41 -9.09 1.77
N VAL A 94 -5.17 -8.14 2.69
CA VAL A 94 -4.42 -8.39 3.93
C VAL A 94 -5.16 -9.34 4.87
N ILE A 95 -6.51 -9.31 4.88
CA ILE A 95 -7.33 -10.11 5.82
C ILE A 95 -8.14 -11.21 5.13
N GLU A 96 -8.11 -11.30 3.80
CA GLU A 96 -8.94 -12.19 3.00
C GLU A 96 -8.80 -13.65 3.42
N ALA A 97 -7.57 -14.11 3.67
CA ALA A 97 -7.31 -15.47 4.11
C ALA A 97 -8.04 -15.80 5.43
N ALA A 98 -8.13 -14.86 6.37
CA ALA A 98 -8.90 -15.05 7.61
C ALA A 98 -10.41 -15.07 7.37
N ALA A 99 -10.90 -14.25 6.44
CA ALA A 99 -12.32 -14.15 6.13
C ALA A 99 -12.87 -15.37 5.40
N THR A 100 -12.04 -16.03 4.58
CA THR A 100 -12.44 -17.18 3.75
C THR A 100 -12.11 -18.54 4.35
N SER A 101 -11.12 -18.63 5.25
CA SER A 101 -10.55 -19.88 5.75
C SER A 101 -10.53 -20.02 7.28
N SER A 102 -11.40 -19.31 8.00
CA SER A 102 -11.48 -19.33 9.48
C SER A 102 -10.14 -19.06 10.18
N GLY A 103 -9.37 -18.10 9.63
CA GLY A 103 -8.09 -17.69 10.20
C GLY A 103 -8.25 -16.70 11.35
N ASN A 104 -7.16 -16.50 12.10
CA ASN A 104 -7.07 -15.52 13.17
C ASN A 104 -6.40 -14.25 12.68
N ILE A 105 -6.98 -13.09 13.03
CA ILE A 105 -6.40 -11.78 12.79
C ILE A 105 -5.77 -11.29 14.10
N SER A 106 -4.53 -10.87 14.03
CA SER A 106 -3.78 -10.30 15.15
C SER A 106 -3.20 -8.95 14.78
N VAL A 107 -3.37 -7.99 15.64
CA VAL A 107 -2.88 -6.61 15.46
C VAL A 107 -1.75 -6.34 16.45
N ASN A 108 -0.61 -5.87 15.94
CA ASN A 108 0.51 -5.43 16.77
C ASN A 108 0.57 -3.89 16.72
N LEU A 109 0.54 -3.26 17.87
CA LEU A 109 0.64 -1.82 18.02
C LEU A 109 2.10 -1.36 17.95
N ALA A 110 2.33 -0.08 17.69
CA ALA A 110 3.66 0.52 17.69
C ALA A 110 4.44 0.36 19.00
N ASN A 111 3.74 0.20 20.12
CA ASN A 111 4.33 -0.06 21.45
C ASN A 111 4.62 -1.55 21.73
N GLY A 112 4.48 -2.42 20.73
CA GLY A 112 4.72 -3.87 20.82
C GLY A 112 3.58 -4.69 21.43
N LYS A 113 2.50 -4.07 21.92
CA LYS A 113 1.34 -4.80 22.41
C LYS A 113 0.60 -5.49 21.26
N ARG A 114 0.10 -6.71 21.52
CA ARG A 114 -0.63 -7.51 20.54
C ARG A 114 -2.06 -7.76 21.02
N PHE A 115 -3.01 -7.65 20.08
CA PHE A 115 -4.43 -7.86 20.32
C PHE A 115 -5.01 -8.80 19.26
N PRO A 116 -5.96 -9.68 19.62
CA PRO A 116 -6.82 -10.32 18.65
C PRO A 116 -7.74 -9.28 18.01
N ALA A 117 -8.05 -9.43 16.73
CA ALA A 117 -8.96 -8.53 16.02
C ALA A 117 -10.16 -9.27 15.49
N THR A 118 -11.30 -8.58 15.48
CA THR A 118 -12.55 -9.05 14.88
C THR A 118 -12.76 -8.35 13.53
N LEU A 119 -13.12 -9.08 12.50
CA LEU A 119 -13.54 -8.52 11.22
C LEU A 119 -14.93 -7.89 11.38
N ILE A 120 -15.04 -6.59 11.10
CA ILE A 120 -16.31 -5.85 11.11
C ILE A 120 -16.99 -5.95 9.75
N GLY A 121 -16.22 -5.78 8.67
CA GLY A 121 -16.69 -5.90 7.31
C GLY A 121 -15.55 -5.80 6.31
N ARG A 122 -15.79 -6.30 5.10
CA ARG A 122 -14.83 -6.24 4.01
C ARG A 122 -15.50 -5.94 2.67
N ASP A 123 -14.75 -5.36 1.79
CA ASP A 123 -15.11 -5.05 0.42
C ASP A 123 -13.98 -5.43 -0.52
N ALA A 124 -14.11 -6.58 -1.16
CA ALA A 124 -13.12 -7.08 -2.10
C ALA A 124 -13.02 -6.21 -3.35
N ALA A 125 -14.15 -5.63 -3.80
CA ALA A 125 -14.19 -4.86 -5.04
C ALA A 125 -13.49 -3.50 -4.95
N TYR A 126 -13.34 -2.93 -3.74
CA TYR A 126 -12.54 -1.74 -3.46
C TYR A 126 -11.25 -2.04 -2.67
N ASP A 127 -10.97 -3.32 -2.40
CA ASP A 127 -9.81 -3.77 -1.61
C ASP A 127 -9.72 -3.09 -0.23
N LEU A 128 -10.84 -3.00 0.49
CA LEU A 128 -10.92 -2.40 1.81
C LEU A 128 -11.51 -3.35 2.85
N ALA A 129 -11.03 -3.23 4.07
CA ALA A 129 -11.60 -3.92 5.22
C ALA A 129 -11.54 -3.05 6.48
N VAL A 130 -12.48 -3.31 7.39
CA VAL A 130 -12.50 -2.75 8.73
C VAL A 130 -12.42 -3.89 9.73
N ILE A 131 -11.45 -3.81 10.62
CA ILE A 131 -11.28 -4.71 11.76
C ILE A 131 -11.35 -3.92 13.05
N LYS A 132 -11.60 -4.60 14.16
CA LYS A 132 -11.69 -3.98 15.49
C LYS A 132 -10.88 -4.76 16.51
N ILE A 133 -10.17 -4.04 17.38
CA ILE A 133 -9.53 -4.57 18.59
C ILE A 133 -10.18 -3.94 19.83
N ASP A 134 -10.07 -4.62 20.96
CA ASP A 134 -10.62 -4.14 22.23
C ASP A 134 -9.62 -3.22 22.93
N VAL A 135 -9.67 -1.95 22.57
CA VAL A 135 -8.89 -0.86 23.16
C VAL A 135 -9.71 0.41 23.21
N THR A 136 -9.38 1.29 24.14
CA THR A 136 -9.88 2.67 24.25
C THR A 136 -8.73 3.65 24.08
N ASP A 137 -9.05 4.88 23.73
CA ASP A 137 -8.09 5.98 23.54
C ASP A 137 -6.99 5.68 22.51
N SER A 138 -7.34 4.91 21.45
CA SER A 138 -6.44 4.70 20.34
C SER A 138 -6.16 5.99 19.57
N PRO A 139 -4.90 6.19 19.10
CA PRO A 139 -4.52 7.40 18.38
C PRO A 139 -5.09 7.39 16.95
N ALA A 140 -6.29 7.91 16.76
CA ALA A 140 -6.95 7.94 15.46
C ALA A 140 -6.34 8.98 14.51
N LEU A 141 -6.21 8.63 13.22
CA LEU A 141 -5.80 9.56 12.19
C LEU A 141 -6.98 10.38 11.65
N GLN A 142 -6.70 11.63 11.31
CA GLN A 142 -7.66 12.48 10.63
C GLN A 142 -7.67 12.21 9.14
N PHE A 143 -8.84 12.17 8.52
CA PHE A 143 -9.01 12.05 7.08
C PHE A 143 -8.90 13.43 6.43
N GLY A 144 -8.05 13.53 5.43
CA GLY A 144 -7.95 14.66 4.53
C GLY A 144 -9.03 14.62 3.43
N ASP A 145 -8.73 15.28 2.31
CA ASP A 145 -9.62 15.38 1.15
C ASP A 145 -8.83 15.00 -0.12
N SER A 146 -9.00 13.75 -0.58
CA SER A 146 -8.29 13.24 -1.76
C SER A 146 -8.71 13.91 -3.09
N ASP A 147 -9.88 14.58 -3.13
CA ASP A 147 -10.31 15.27 -4.34
C ASP A 147 -9.53 16.57 -4.56
N LYS A 148 -9.08 17.21 -3.46
CA LYS A 148 -8.28 18.44 -3.49
C LYS A 148 -6.80 18.24 -3.76
N VAL A 149 -6.31 17.00 -3.63
CA VAL A 149 -4.90 16.67 -3.89
C VAL A 149 -4.54 16.98 -5.34
N ALA A 150 -3.37 17.58 -5.57
CA ALA A 150 -2.84 17.89 -6.89
C ALA A 150 -1.59 17.04 -7.20
N VAL A 151 -1.31 16.85 -8.49
CA VAL A 151 -0.04 16.26 -8.94
C VAL A 151 1.11 17.18 -8.52
N GLY A 152 2.13 16.59 -7.88
CA GLY A 152 3.25 17.31 -7.29
C GLY A 152 3.15 17.55 -5.78
N ASP A 153 1.97 17.33 -5.16
CA ASP A 153 1.83 17.43 -3.70
C ASP A 153 2.69 16.38 -3.00
N GLY A 154 3.43 16.83 -1.97
CA GLY A 154 4.26 15.94 -1.16
C GLY A 154 3.42 14.97 -0.32
N VAL A 155 3.84 13.72 -0.28
CA VAL A 155 3.14 12.66 0.46
C VAL A 155 4.11 11.76 1.22
N ILE A 156 3.59 11.11 2.26
CA ILE A 156 4.33 10.15 3.07
C ILE A 156 3.49 8.88 3.18
N ALA A 157 4.05 7.77 2.73
CA ALA A 157 3.44 6.45 2.92
C ALA A 157 4.04 5.80 4.17
N ILE A 158 3.17 5.31 5.04
CA ILE A 158 3.57 4.68 6.31
C ILE A 158 3.00 3.28 6.37
N GLY A 159 3.82 2.34 6.82
CA GLY A 159 3.44 0.96 7.06
C GLY A 159 4.17 0.41 8.28
N SER A 160 3.73 -0.75 8.76
CA SER A 160 4.35 -1.46 9.89
C SER A 160 4.60 -2.93 9.50
N PRO A 161 5.48 -3.18 8.51
CA PRO A 161 5.74 -4.55 8.07
C PRO A 161 6.36 -5.36 9.20
N LEU A 162 5.92 -6.62 9.36
CA LEU A 162 6.47 -7.60 10.30
C LEU A 162 6.46 -7.21 11.78
N GLY A 163 5.68 -6.21 12.19
CA GLY A 163 5.65 -5.72 13.58
C GLY A 163 6.91 -4.95 13.98
N LEU A 164 7.77 -4.62 13.03
CA LEU A 164 8.91 -3.73 13.24
C LEU A 164 8.43 -2.27 13.22
N ALA A 165 9.08 -1.40 13.97
CA ALA A 165 8.78 0.03 14.03
C ALA A 165 8.68 0.62 12.62
N GLY A 166 7.55 1.23 12.32
CA GLY A 166 7.04 1.74 11.06
C GLY A 166 8.04 2.03 9.95
N THR A 167 7.78 1.49 8.77
CA THR A 167 8.45 1.89 7.53
C THR A 167 7.82 3.18 7.02
N VAL A 168 8.64 4.17 6.76
CA VAL A 168 8.23 5.49 6.24
C VAL A 168 8.93 5.72 4.91
N THR A 169 8.15 6.00 3.88
CA THR A 169 8.66 6.43 2.58
C THR A 169 8.00 7.74 2.19
N SER A 170 8.67 8.58 1.42
CA SER A 170 8.15 9.87 0.98
C SER A 170 8.30 10.02 -0.52
N GLY A 171 7.40 10.78 -1.11
CA GLY A 171 7.37 11.09 -2.52
C GLY A 171 6.35 12.20 -2.79
N ILE A 172 5.79 12.17 -4.00
CA ILE A 172 4.75 13.11 -4.44
C ILE A 172 3.56 12.33 -5.02
N ILE A 173 2.45 13.00 -5.21
CA ILE A 173 1.39 12.52 -6.09
C ILE A 173 1.87 12.63 -7.54
N SER A 174 2.08 11.51 -8.19
CA SER A 174 2.56 11.43 -9.57
C SER A 174 1.42 11.51 -10.59
N ALA A 175 0.24 10.99 -10.25
CA ALA A 175 -0.98 11.07 -11.06
C ALA A 175 -2.23 10.83 -10.21
N LYS A 176 -3.39 11.21 -10.76
CA LYS A 176 -4.72 10.96 -10.19
C LYS A 176 -5.56 10.15 -11.18
N ASN A 177 -6.62 9.54 -10.68
CA ASN A 177 -7.60 8.82 -11.49
C ASN A 177 -6.97 7.71 -12.36
N ARG A 178 -6.02 6.97 -11.78
CA ARG A 178 -5.46 5.79 -12.43
C ARG A 178 -6.37 4.59 -12.21
N ALA A 179 -6.89 4.06 -13.30
CA ALA A 179 -7.59 2.78 -13.26
C ALA A 179 -6.56 1.67 -13.03
N VAL A 180 -6.56 1.12 -11.83
CA VAL A 180 -5.69 0.00 -11.47
C VAL A 180 -6.52 -1.18 -11.00
N THR A 181 -6.05 -2.37 -11.33
CA THR A 181 -6.60 -3.62 -10.84
C THR A 181 -5.70 -4.20 -9.77
N SER A 182 -6.29 -4.74 -8.74
CA SER A 182 -5.61 -5.47 -7.70
C SER A 182 -6.11 -6.90 -7.74
N SER A 183 -5.23 -7.83 -8.09
CA SER A 183 -5.53 -9.27 -8.05
C SER A 183 -4.78 -9.88 -6.87
N GLY A 184 -5.38 -9.84 -5.69
CA GLY A 184 -4.99 -10.68 -4.58
C GLY A 184 -5.32 -12.13 -4.93
N GLY A 185 -4.39 -13.06 -4.82
CA GLY A 185 -4.37 -14.48 -5.21
C GLY A 185 -5.63 -15.35 -5.14
N THR A 186 -6.78 -14.80 -4.85
CA THR A 186 -8.11 -15.40 -4.87
C THR A 186 -9.04 -14.68 -5.84
N SER A 187 -10.15 -15.24 -6.18
CA SER A 187 -11.00 -14.99 -7.35
C SER A 187 -11.62 -13.59 -7.53
N GLU A 188 -11.39 -12.63 -6.64
CA GLU A 188 -12.04 -11.31 -6.69
C GLU A 188 -11.02 -10.22 -7.02
N SER A 189 -11.13 -9.63 -8.23
CA SER A 189 -10.31 -8.46 -8.62
C SER A 189 -10.93 -7.18 -8.09
N ALA A 190 -10.13 -6.37 -7.43
CA ALA A 190 -10.50 -5.00 -7.09
C ALA A 190 -10.21 -4.05 -8.26
N PHE A 191 -11.09 -3.06 -8.44
CA PHE A 191 -10.94 -2.00 -9.43
C PHE A 191 -10.94 -0.65 -8.72
N ILE A 192 -9.81 0.01 -8.74
CA ILE A 192 -9.53 1.19 -7.91
C ILE A 192 -9.28 2.39 -8.82
N ASN A 193 -9.93 3.50 -8.54
CA ASN A 193 -9.57 4.80 -9.12
C ASN A 193 -8.45 5.42 -8.28
N ALA A 194 -7.20 4.97 -8.51
CA ALA A 194 -6.10 5.20 -7.61
C ALA A 194 -5.46 6.59 -7.70
N LEU A 195 -4.90 7.04 -6.56
CA LEU A 195 -3.80 7.99 -6.52
C LEU A 195 -2.50 7.24 -6.83
N GLN A 196 -1.69 7.77 -7.74
CA GLN A 196 -0.37 7.26 -8.04
C GLN A 196 0.68 8.13 -7.32
N THR A 197 1.68 7.48 -6.72
CA THR A 197 2.82 8.13 -6.04
C THR A 197 4.13 7.44 -6.38
N ASP A 198 5.24 8.16 -6.32
CA ASP A 198 6.59 7.62 -6.38
C ASP A 198 7.16 7.28 -4.98
N ALA A 199 6.44 7.61 -3.90
CA ALA A 199 6.73 7.06 -2.59
C ALA A 199 6.73 5.52 -2.67
N ALA A 200 7.77 4.87 -2.17
CA ALA A 200 7.91 3.42 -2.30
C ALA A 200 6.82 2.67 -1.53
N ILE A 201 5.91 2.03 -2.26
CA ILE A 201 4.90 1.10 -1.73
C ILE A 201 5.38 -0.32 -2.01
N ASN A 202 5.56 -1.10 -0.96
CA ASN A 202 6.06 -2.47 -1.00
C ASN A 202 5.17 -3.39 -0.16
N PRO A 203 5.24 -4.72 -0.32
CA PRO A 203 4.58 -5.66 0.58
C PRO A 203 4.89 -5.33 2.04
N GLY A 204 3.83 -5.20 2.85
CA GLY A 204 3.90 -4.74 4.24
C GLY A 204 3.40 -3.31 4.45
N ASN A 205 3.46 -2.41 3.45
CA ASN A 205 2.82 -1.09 3.52
C ASN A 205 1.33 -1.14 3.16
N SER A 206 0.86 -2.22 2.50
CA SER A 206 -0.56 -2.41 2.16
C SER A 206 -1.45 -2.25 3.37
N GLY A 207 -2.50 -1.45 3.24
CA GLY A 207 -3.45 -1.12 4.30
C GLY A 207 -3.00 0.03 5.20
N GLY A 208 -1.74 0.45 5.15
CA GLY A 208 -1.26 1.63 5.85
C GLY A 208 -1.70 2.94 5.19
N PRO A 209 -1.59 4.08 5.89
CA PRO A 209 -2.00 5.37 5.36
C PRO A 209 -0.99 5.96 4.37
N LEU A 210 -1.51 6.63 3.33
CA LEU A 210 -0.82 7.67 2.60
C LEU A 210 -1.29 9.00 3.18
N VAL A 211 -0.36 9.80 3.72
CA VAL A 211 -0.68 11.09 4.34
C VAL A 211 -0.07 12.24 3.56
N ASP A 212 -0.71 13.41 3.63
CA ASP A 212 -0.15 14.66 3.15
C ASP A 212 0.86 15.25 4.14
N LEU A 213 1.47 16.40 3.80
CA LEU A 213 2.44 17.07 4.66
C LEU A 213 1.83 17.71 5.92
N SER A 214 0.53 17.69 6.11
CA SER A 214 -0.13 18.02 7.38
C SER A 214 -0.25 16.79 8.30
N GLY A 215 -0.10 15.59 7.76
CA GLY A 215 -0.32 14.30 8.43
C GLY A 215 -1.75 13.78 8.31
N ALA A 216 -2.59 14.43 7.49
CA ALA A 216 -3.95 13.95 7.20
C ALA A 216 -3.91 12.81 6.17
N VAL A 217 -4.73 11.78 6.37
CA VAL A 217 -4.82 10.63 5.47
C VAL A 217 -5.51 11.04 4.18
N ILE A 218 -4.84 10.88 3.04
CA ILE A 218 -5.38 11.12 1.70
C ILE A 218 -5.59 9.83 0.91
N GLY A 219 -5.09 8.70 1.40
CA GLY A 219 -5.30 7.40 0.78
C GLY A 219 -4.91 6.22 1.65
N VAL A 220 -5.27 5.02 1.21
CA VAL A 220 -4.87 3.72 1.78
C VAL A 220 -3.91 3.04 0.80
N ASN A 221 -2.68 2.78 1.21
CA ASN A 221 -1.65 2.18 0.38
C ASN A 221 -2.05 0.77 -0.08
N SER A 222 -1.79 0.42 -1.35
CA SER A 222 -2.02 -0.92 -1.88
C SER A 222 -0.82 -1.37 -2.72
N ALA A 223 -0.04 -2.33 -2.22
CA ALA A 223 1.17 -2.83 -2.86
C ALA A 223 0.89 -3.84 -3.98
N ILE A 224 -0.34 -4.37 -4.08
CA ILE A 224 -0.75 -5.32 -5.13
C ILE A 224 -1.48 -4.65 -6.30
N ALA A 225 -1.76 -3.35 -6.19
CA ALA A 225 -2.37 -2.59 -7.27
C ALA A 225 -1.36 -2.37 -8.40
N SER A 226 -1.74 -2.67 -9.65
CA SER A 226 -0.90 -2.51 -10.83
C SER A 226 -1.68 -2.02 -12.04
N LEU A 227 -0.97 -1.47 -13.03
CA LEU A 227 -1.52 -1.01 -14.32
C LEU A 227 -1.63 -2.17 -15.34
N GLY A 228 -2.14 -3.34 -14.91
CA GLY A 228 -2.26 -4.52 -15.77
C GLY A 228 -1.06 -5.47 -15.72
N SER A 229 -1.22 -6.65 -16.32
CA SER A 229 -0.31 -7.81 -16.22
C SER A 229 1.04 -7.68 -16.96
N SER A 230 1.39 -6.51 -17.48
CA SER A 230 2.57 -6.34 -18.35
C SER A 230 3.88 -6.08 -17.62
N PHE A 231 3.84 -5.78 -16.33
CA PHE A 231 5.06 -5.66 -15.52
C PHE A 231 5.23 -6.94 -14.71
N GLY A 232 6.11 -7.82 -15.22
CA GLY A 232 6.44 -9.09 -14.58
C GLY A 232 6.79 -8.94 -13.10
N SER A 233 6.77 -10.04 -12.38
CA SER A 233 7.00 -10.20 -10.94
C SER A 233 8.34 -9.61 -10.46
N GLN A 234 8.49 -8.28 -10.51
CA GLN A 234 9.60 -7.59 -9.86
C GLN A 234 9.24 -7.38 -8.40
N SER A 235 10.05 -7.97 -7.53
CA SER A 235 9.98 -7.77 -6.09
C SER A 235 10.48 -6.35 -5.76
N GLY A 236 9.56 -5.44 -5.40
CA GLY A 236 9.87 -4.09 -4.93
C GLY A 236 9.32 -2.96 -5.80
N SER A 237 9.18 -1.78 -5.19
CA SER A 237 8.68 -0.56 -5.84
C SER A 237 9.67 -0.05 -6.89
N ILE A 238 9.17 0.21 -8.09
CA ILE A 238 9.91 0.83 -9.21
C ILE A 238 9.54 2.32 -9.37
N GLY A 239 9.05 2.98 -8.32
CA GLY A 239 8.53 4.35 -8.38
C GLY A 239 7.08 4.45 -8.86
N LEU A 240 6.37 3.34 -8.89
CA LEU A 240 4.94 3.25 -9.19
C LEU A 240 4.22 2.66 -7.98
N GLY A 241 3.80 3.51 -7.07
CA GLY A 241 2.95 3.17 -5.93
C GLY A 241 1.52 3.63 -6.16
N PHE A 242 0.56 2.90 -5.59
CA PHE A 242 -0.86 3.23 -5.70
C PHE A 242 -1.52 3.27 -4.32
N ALA A 243 -2.48 4.17 -4.17
CA ALA A 243 -3.29 4.27 -2.97
C ALA A 243 -4.77 4.47 -3.33
N ILE A 244 -5.64 3.84 -2.55
CA ILE A 244 -7.10 4.03 -2.63
C ILE A 244 -7.41 5.42 -2.07
N PRO A 245 -8.07 6.32 -2.82
CA PRO A 245 -8.39 7.67 -2.35
C PRO A 245 -9.24 7.64 -1.08
N ILE A 246 -8.91 8.50 -0.11
CA ILE A 246 -9.59 8.49 1.19
C ILE A 246 -11.07 8.85 1.11
N ASN A 247 -11.49 9.70 0.15
CA ASN A 247 -12.91 10.06 -0.01
C ASN A 247 -13.74 8.85 -0.47
N GLN A 248 -13.16 7.96 -1.31
CA GLN A 248 -13.77 6.68 -1.67
C GLN A 248 -13.76 5.72 -0.47
N ALA A 249 -12.61 5.59 0.20
CA ALA A 249 -12.45 4.70 1.34
C ALA A 249 -13.42 5.06 2.47
N ARG A 250 -13.60 6.35 2.79
CA ARG A 250 -14.54 6.83 3.83
C ARG A 250 -15.96 6.30 3.63
N LYS A 251 -16.47 6.39 2.38
CA LYS A 251 -17.83 5.91 2.06
C LYS A 251 -17.98 4.40 2.30
N THR A 252 -17.00 3.64 1.85
CA THR A 252 -16.96 2.19 2.04
C THR A 252 -16.84 1.84 3.53
N ILE A 253 -15.93 2.47 4.27
CA ILE A 253 -15.72 2.28 5.71
C ILE A 253 -17.01 2.51 6.48
N ASP A 254 -17.72 3.63 6.22
CA ASP A 254 -19.00 3.95 6.88
C ASP A 254 -20.03 2.84 6.66
N GLN A 255 -20.13 2.28 5.45
CA GLN A 255 -21.06 1.19 5.15
C GLN A 255 -20.64 -0.12 5.84
N LEU A 256 -19.35 -0.43 5.86
CA LEU A 256 -18.82 -1.63 6.52
C LEU A 256 -19.06 -1.59 8.03
N ILE A 257 -18.88 -0.44 8.68
CA ILE A 257 -19.12 -0.29 10.12
C ILE A 257 -20.61 -0.43 10.43
N LYS A 258 -21.49 0.15 9.61
CA LYS A 258 -22.94 0.16 9.86
C LYS A 258 -23.63 -1.17 9.54
N GLY A 259 -23.20 -1.86 8.50
CA GLY A 259 -23.89 -3.03 7.96
C GLY A 259 -23.03 -4.22 7.61
N GLY A 260 -21.71 -4.17 7.83
CA GLY A 260 -20.77 -5.24 7.50
C GLY A 260 -20.51 -5.43 6.00
N LYS A 261 -21.26 -4.73 5.15
CA LYS A 261 -21.20 -4.80 3.68
C LYS A 261 -21.26 -3.42 3.07
N SER A 262 -20.66 -3.28 1.88
CA SER A 262 -20.73 -2.07 1.06
C SER A 262 -21.50 -2.31 -0.23
N THR A 263 -21.92 -1.24 -0.88
CA THR A 263 -22.62 -1.27 -2.16
C THR A 263 -21.82 -0.53 -3.22
N HIS A 264 -21.90 -1.04 -4.46
CA HIS A 264 -21.22 -0.44 -5.60
C HIS A 264 -22.21 0.05 -6.64
N PRO A 265 -21.97 1.21 -7.27
CA PRO A 265 -22.77 1.64 -8.39
C PRO A 265 -22.49 0.74 -9.61
N ILE A 266 -23.57 0.34 -10.30
CA ILE A 266 -23.50 -0.45 -11.52
C ILE A 266 -24.43 0.08 -12.60
N MET A 267 -24.06 -0.17 -13.88
CA MET A 267 -24.93 0.01 -15.04
C MET A 267 -25.71 -1.27 -15.36
N GLY A 268 -25.23 -2.43 -14.94
CA GLY A 268 -25.86 -3.73 -15.20
C GLY A 268 -25.41 -4.34 -16.53
N ILE A 269 -24.13 -4.24 -16.86
CA ILE A 269 -23.51 -4.86 -18.05
C ILE A 269 -22.33 -5.74 -17.64
N SER A 270 -22.01 -6.70 -18.51
CA SER A 270 -20.77 -7.47 -18.47
C SER A 270 -19.89 -7.05 -19.65
N LEU A 271 -18.63 -6.76 -19.39
CA LEU A 271 -17.65 -6.33 -20.40
C LEU A 271 -16.83 -7.53 -20.90
N ASP A 272 -16.39 -7.46 -22.17
CA ASP A 272 -15.48 -8.45 -22.75
C ASP A 272 -14.03 -8.08 -22.39
N SER A 273 -13.44 -8.79 -21.43
CA SER A 273 -12.05 -8.58 -21.00
C SER A 273 -11.00 -8.95 -22.05
N ARG A 274 -11.38 -9.66 -23.12
CA ARG A 274 -10.50 -10.06 -24.24
C ARG A 274 -10.56 -9.10 -25.40
N PHE A 275 -11.38 -8.05 -25.34
CA PHE A 275 -11.47 -7.04 -26.39
C PHE A 275 -10.19 -6.19 -26.40
N ASN A 276 -9.45 -6.23 -27.51
CA ASN A 276 -8.18 -5.53 -27.68
C ASN A 276 -8.32 -4.20 -28.45
N GLY A 277 -9.55 -3.76 -28.75
CA GLY A 277 -9.81 -2.44 -29.35
C GLY A 277 -9.83 -1.32 -28.32
N VAL A 278 -9.87 -0.09 -28.81
CA VAL A 278 -10.06 1.09 -27.93
C VAL A 278 -11.51 1.13 -27.44
N GLY A 279 -11.70 1.30 -26.15
CA GLY A 279 -13.00 1.32 -25.50
C GLY A 279 -13.29 0.08 -24.68
N ALA A 280 -14.48 0.04 -24.08
CA ALA A 280 -14.97 -1.08 -23.30
C ALA A 280 -16.13 -1.77 -24.01
N LYS A 281 -15.88 -2.95 -24.58
CA LYS A 281 -16.91 -3.70 -25.30
C LYS A 281 -17.84 -4.41 -24.35
N VAL A 282 -19.16 -4.20 -24.51
CA VAL A 282 -20.17 -5.03 -23.87
C VAL A 282 -20.10 -6.43 -24.48
N ALA A 283 -20.00 -7.48 -23.64
CA ALA A 283 -19.85 -8.84 -24.12
C ALA A 283 -21.02 -9.27 -25.03
N ASP A 284 -20.70 -10.02 -26.08
CA ASP A 284 -21.70 -10.41 -27.13
C ASP A 284 -22.71 -11.47 -26.64
N GLN A 285 -22.43 -12.12 -25.51
CA GLN A 285 -23.26 -13.22 -25.00
C GLN A 285 -24.61 -12.77 -24.44
N ALA A 286 -25.60 -13.63 -24.53
CA ALA A 286 -26.93 -13.39 -23.94
C ALA A 286 -26.79 -13.14 -22.42
N GLY A 287 -27.49 -12.09 -21.91
CA GLY A 287 -27.47 -11.71 -20.51
C GLY A 287 -26.32 -10.77 -20.12
N SER A 288 -25.42 -10.39 -21.04
CA SER A 288 -24.36 -9.40 -20.77
C SER A 288 -24.94 -8.01 -20.50
N VAL A 289 -26.13 -7.70 -20.95
CA VAL A 289 -26.92 -6.55 -20.53
C VAL A 289 -28.09 -7.07 -19.71
N ARG A 290 -28.08 -6.83 -18.39
CA ARG A 290 -29.07 -7.38 -17.48
C ARG A 290 -30.41 -6.67 -17.63
N PRO A 291 -31.52 -7.41 -17.90
CA PRO A 291 -32.85 -6.81 -18.04
C PRO A 291 -33.26 -6.00 -16.80
N GLY A 292 -33.93 -4.88 -17.02
CA GLY A 292 -34.43 -4.03 -15.94
C GLY A 292 -33.40 -3.14 -15.26
N LEU A 293 -32.10 -3.33 -15.51
CA LEU A 293 -31.02 -2.47 -14.99
C LEU A 293 -30.77 -1.25 -15.91
N PRO A 294 -30.03 -0.25 -15.42
CA PRO A 294 -29.89 1.05 -16.10
C PRO A 294 -29.47 0.98 -17.56
N ALA A 295 -28.46 0.17 -17.89
CA ALA A 295 -27.96 0.05 -19.27
C ALA A 295 -29.03 -0.50 -20.22
N ALA A 296 -29.79 -1.53 -19.80
CA ALA A 296 -30.88 -2.10 -20.59
C ALA A 296 -31.99 -1.07 -20.82
N LYS A 297 -32.37 -0.32 -19.79
CA LYS A 297 -33.39 0.74 -19.90
C LYS A 297 -32.93 1.90 -20.80
N ALA A 298 -31.65 2.18 -20.82
CA ALA A 298 -31.06 3.20 -21.69
C ALA A 298 -30.82 2.71 -23.13
N GLY A 299 -31.09 1.43 -23.44
CA GLY A 299 -30.96 0.87 -24.78
C GLY A 299 -29.52 0.47 -25.18
N ILE A 300 -28.63 0.27 -24.21
CA ILE A 300 -27.32 -0.36 -24.46
C ILE A 300 -27.55 -1.84 -24.76
N LEU A 301 -26.83 -2.37 -25.74
CA LEU A 301 -26.97 -3.73 -26.25
C LEU A 301 -25.65 -4.49 -26.20
N PRO A 302 -25.67 -5.85 -26.24
CA PRO A 302 -24.47 -6.65 -26.46
C PRO A 302 -23.72 -6.18 -27.72
N GLY A 303 -22.40 -6.15 -27.67
CA GLY A 303 -21.53 -5.72 -28.76
C GLY A 303 -21.27 -4.20 -28.85
N ASP A 304 -21.97 -3.36 -28.10
CA ASP A 304 -21.67 -1.94 -28.00
C ASP A 304 -20.27 -1.72 -27.43
N VAL A 305 -19.54 -0.75 -27.95
CA VAL A 305 -18.22 -0.35 -27.43
C VAL A 305 -18.33 1.01 -26.76
N ILE A 306 -18.25 1.04 -25.44
CA ILE A 306 -18.26 2.28 -24.65
C ILE A 306 -16.94 3.00 -24.87
N ILE A 307 -17.01 4.28 -25.29
CA ILE A 307 -15.85 5.10 -25.61
C ILE A 307 -15.69 6.32 -24.71
N SER A 308 -16.74 6.70 -23.97
CA SER A 308 -16.69 7.83 -23.03
C SER A 308 -17.72 7.66 -21.92
N ILE A 309 -17.37 8.11 -20.71
CA ILE A 309 -18.28 8.27 -19.57
C ILE A 309 -18.07 9.67 -19.00
N ASP A 310 -19.15 10.50 -18.97
CA ASP A 310 -19.14 11.90 -18.55
C ASP A 310 -18.05 12.73 -19.24
N GLY A 311 -17.88 12.50 -20.55
CA GLY A 311 -16.90 13.18 -21.39
C GLY A 311 -15.45 12.74 -21.18
N LYS A 312 -15.19 11.77 -20.27
CA LYS A 312 -13.86 11.18 -20.10
C LYS A 312 -13.70 10.00 -21.05
N PRO A 313 -12.63 9.97 -21.88
CA PRO A 313 -12.37 8.83 -22.75
C PRO A 313 -12.22 7.53 -21.96
N ILE A 314 -12.73 6.45 -22.52
CA ILE A 314 -12.61 5.07 -22.00
C ILE A 314 -11.81 4.27 -23.03
N ASN A 315 -10.69 3.69 -22.61
CA ASN A 315 -9.78 2.94 -23.49
C ASN A 315 -9.79 1.44 -23.20
N SER A 316 -10.34 1.02 -22.04
CA SER A 316 -10.38 -0.39 -21.63
C SER A 316 -11.60 -0.70 -20.78
N SER A 317 -11.87 -2.00 -20.59
CA SER A 317 -12.91 -2.49 -19.69
C SER A 317 -12.65 -2.05 -18.23
N ASP A 318 -11.39 -2.06 -17.80
CA ASP A 318 -11.01 -1.66 -16.42
C ASP A 318 -11.29 -0.17 -16.19
N GLU A 319 -10.97 0.69 -17.18
CA GLU A 319 -11.30 2.11 -17.09
C GLU A 319 -12.80 2.36 -17.00
N ALA A 320 -13.62 1.60 -17.75
CA ALA A 320 -15.08 1.73 -17.70
C ALA A 320 -15.62 1.32 -16.31
N ILE A 321 -15.12 0.22 -15.73
CA ILE A 321 -15.51 -0.23 -14.40
C ILE A 321 -15.13 0.81 -13.35
N VAL A 322 -13.91 1.31 -13.40
CA VAL A 322 -13.39 2.34 -12.47
C VAL A 322 -14.17 3.64 -12.63
N ALA A 323 -14.47 4.07 -13.86
CA ALA A 323 -15.26 5.28 -14.10
C ALA A 323 -16.65 5.18 -13.46
N VAL A 324 -17.36 4.06 -13.64
CA VAL A 324 -18.67 3.84 -13.00
C VAL A 324 -18.54 3.80 -11.49
N ARG A 325 -17.55 3.10 -10.94
CA ARG A 325 -17.34 2.96 -9.49
C ARG A 325 -16.87 4.23 -8.80
N SER A 326 -16.40 5.24 -9.54
CA SER A 326 -16.05 6.55 -8.98
C SER A 326 -17.27 7.40 -8.63
N HIS A 327 -18.45 7.02 -9.11
CA HIS A 327 -19.73 7.66 -8.80
C HIS A 327 -20.41 7.08 -7.56
N ASN A 328 -21.56 7.65 -7.19
CA ASN A 328 -22.42 7.11 -6.15
C ASN A 328 -23.61 6.36 -6.77
N VAL A 329 -24.21 5.49 -5.97
CA VAL A 329 -25.53 4.93 -6.29
C VAL A 329 -26.54 6.08 -6.37
N GLY A 330 -27.30 6.14 -7.47
CA GLY A 330 -28.25 7.21 -7.76
C GLY A 330 -27.70 8.33 -8.63
N ASP A 331 -26.40 8.41 -8.87
CA ASP A 331 -25.81 9.39 -9.77
C ASP A 331 -26.25 9.12 -11.22
N ARG A 332 -26.44 10.20 -11.98
CA ARG A 332 -26.73 10.15 -13.41
C ARG A 332 -25.42 10.35 -14.17
N ILE A 333 -25.12 9.42 -15.07
CA ILE A 333 -23.94 9.47 -15.92
C ILE A 333 -24.34 9.49 -17.39
N LYS A 334 -23.53 10.16 -18.20
CA LYS A 334 -23.61 10.21 -19.66
C LYS A 334 -22.65 9.16 -20.24
N VAL A 335 -23.15 8.27 -21.07
CA VAL A 335 -22.37 7.19 -21.70
C VAL A 335 -22.41 7.35 -23.21
N GLU A 336 -21.25 7.46 -23.82
CA GLU A 336 -21.10 7.45 -25.26
C GLU A 336 -20.55 6.09 -25.70
N PHE A 337 -21.12 5.51 -26.76
CA PHE A 337 -20.73 4.22 -27.27
C PHE A 337 -20.85 4.13 -28.79
N VAL A 338 -20.12 3.21 -29.39
CA VAL A 338 -20.17 2.91 -30.82
C VAL A 338 -20.98 1.64 -31.04
N ARG A 339 -21.96 1.69 -31.93
CA ARG A 339 -22.75 0.56 -32.41
C ARG A 339 -22.78 0.60 -33.97
N ASN A 340 -22.37 -0.47 -34.61
CA ASN A 340 -22.32 -0.57 -36.07
C ASN A 340 -21.59 0.63 -36.74
N GLY A 341 -20.49 1.07 -36.15
CA GLY A 341 -19.69 2.18 -36.65
C GLY A 341 -20.29 3.57 -36.44
N LYS A 342 -21.40 3.70 -35.70
CA LYS A 342 -22.06 4.99 -35.43
C LYS A 342 -21.97 5.29 -33.93
N ASN A 343 -21.72 6.56 -33.62
CA ASN A 343 -21.72 7.04 -32.22
C ASN A 343 -23.14 7.21 -31.71
N HIS A 344 -23.36 6.79 -30.49
CA HIS A 344 -24.60 6.92 -29.73
C HIS A 344 -24.29 7.51 -28.37
N GLU A 345 -25.27 8.17 -27.76
CA GLU A 345 -25.18 8.77 -26.45
C GLU A 345 -26.46 8.46 -25.66
N VAL A 346 -26.29 8.07 -24.40
CA VAL A 346 -27.41 7.86 -23.47
C VAL A 346 -27.05 8.42 -22.11
N THR A 347 -28.09 8.79 -21.36
CA THR A 347 -27.94 9.11 -19.93
C THR A 347 -28.66 8.04 -19.11
N LEU A 348 -27.99 7.52 -18.10
CA LEU A 348 -28.55 6.50 -17.20
C LEU A 348 -28.27 6.84 -15.74
N THR A 349 -29.11 6.32 -14.85
CA THR A 349 -28.94 6.47 -13.39
C THR A 349 -28.40 5.19 -12.81
N LEU A 350 -27.25 5.27 -12.12
CA LEU A 350 -26.58 4.13 -11.52
C LEU A 350 -27.42 3.55 -10.36
N VAL A 351 -27.40 2.24 -10.21
CA VAL A 351 -28.06 1.52 -9.12
C VAL A 351 -27.06 0.75 -8.28
N ALA A 352 -27.43 0.36 -7.06
CA ALA A 352 -26.60 -0.51 -6.26
C ALA A 352 -26.49 -1.90 -6.89
N ALA A 353 -25.30 -2.50 -6.86
CA ALA A 353 -25.16 -3.91 -7.12
C ALA A 353 -25.97 -4.69 -6.07
N THR A 354 -26.84 -5.59 -6.53
CA THR A 354 -27.49 -6.58 -5.66
C THR A 354 -26.57 -7.80 -5.59
N ASN A 355 -26.04 -8.08 -4.40
CA ASN A 355 -25.34 -9.33 -4.12
C ASN A 355 -26.33 -10.48 -4.02
#